data_a15ea14a60eef7e1a60190b065ee2008
#
_entry.id   a15ea14a60eef7e1a60190b065ee2008
#
_cell.length_a   1.000
_cell.length_b   1.000
_cell.length_c   1.000
_cell.angle_alpha   90.00
_cell.angle_beta   90.00
_cell.angle_gamma   90.00
#
_symmetry.space_group_name_H-M   'P 1'
#
loop_
_entity.id
_entity.type
_entity.pdbx_description
1 polymer ?
#
loop_
_entity_poly.entity_id
_entity_poly.type
_entity_poly.pdbx_seq_one_letter_code
_entity_poly.pdbx_strand_id
1 'polypeptide(L)'
;MGASNSKTNISLHKLIDKETGRYLFTGESAEITNLVAQGWDDDGIAFSLFTPFGSRPADQVDVIRLINPSTSNHFYTTDSSEATAAMADGYTYEATIGRALL
;
A
#
# COMPACT_ATOMS: atom_id res chain seq x y z
N MET A 1 -22.93 -6.60 15.61
CA MET A 1 -22.51 -6.47 15.18
C MET A 1 -21.79 -6.61 14.07
N GLY A 2 -21.71 -7.27 13.44
CA GLY A 2 -20.86 -7.50 12.32
C GLY A 2 -20.84 -6.43 11.27
N ALA A 3 -21.82 -5.60 11.26
CA ALA A 3 -21.91 -4.53 10.27
C ALA A 3 -20.67 -3.62 10.27
N SER A 4 -20.01 -3.51 11.42
CA SER A 4 -18.86 -2.63 11.52
C SER A 4 -17.68 -3.09 10.68
N ASN A 5 -17.68 -4.35 10.24
CA ASN A 5 -16.52 -4.89 9.53
C ASN A 5 -16.28 -4.22 8.20
N SER A 6 -17.33 -3.74 7.55
CA SER A 6 -17.17 -3.05 6.27
C SER A 6 -16.45 -1.70 6.40
N LYS A 7 -16.35 -1.21 7.63
CA LYS A 7 -15.69 0.06 7.91
C LYS A 7 -14.36 -0.12 8.62
N THR A 8 -13.84 -1.36 8.66
CA THR A 8 -12.58 -1.61 9.34
C THR A 8 -11.45 -0.87 8.65
N ASN A 9 -10.66 -0.18 9.44
CA ASN A 9 -9.51 0.56 8.95
C ASN A 9 -8.25 -0.28 9.06
N ILE A 10 -7.34 -0.05 8.13
CA ILE A 10 -5.99 -0.59 8.17
C ILE A 10 -5.06 0.55 8.50
N SER A 11 -4.23 0.38 9.52
CA SER A 11 -3.18 1.36 9.82
C SER A 11 -1.98 1.07 8.94
N LEU A 12 -1.60 2.03 8.12
CA LEU A 12 -0.47 1.90 7.21
C LEU A 12 0.77 2.47 7.88
N HIS A 13 1.79 1.63 8.05
CA HIS A 13 3.08 2.02 8.59
C HIS A 13 3.98 2.50 7.47
N LYS A 14 4.79 3.50 7.75
CA LYS A 14 5.85 3.93 6.85
C LYS A 14 7.14 3.25 7.28
N LEU A 15 7.71 2.47 6.37
CA LEU A 15 8.98 1.80 6.61
C LEU A 15 10.03 2.44 5.72
N ILE A 16 11.22 2.67 6.28
CA ILE A 16 12.28 3.38 5.58
C ILE A 16 13.53 2.51 5.54
N ASP A 17 14.08 2.36 4.33
CA ASP A 17 15.41 1.75 4.16
C ASP A 17 16.43 2.86 4.34
N LYS A 18 17.13 2.82 5.46
CA LYS A 18 18.10 3.87 5.81
C LYS A 18 19.27 3.96 4.85
N GLU A 19 19.59 2.86 4.18
CA GLU A 19 20.73 2.86 3.27
C GLU A 19 20.45 3.56 1.96
N THR A 20 19.19 3.45 1.47
CA THR A 20 18.83 3.99 0.16
C THR A 20 17.90 5.19 0.24
N GLY A 21 17.25 5.40 1.40
CA GLY A 21 16.23 6.42 1.56
C GLY A 21 14.88 6.04 0.98
N ARG A 22 14.74 4.83 0.45
CA ARG A 22 13.47 4.36 -0.07
C ARG A 22 12.49 4.11 1.05
N TYR A 23 11.21 4.22 0.74
CA TYR A 23 10.18 3.96 1.74
C TYR A 23 9.06 3.13 1.14
N LEU A 24 8.27 2.54 2.04
CA LEU A 24 7.16 1.67 1.69
C LEU A 24 6.05 1.88 2.70
N PHE A 25 4.81 1.93 2.23
CA PHE A 25 3.65 1.93 3.10
C PHE A 25 3.00 0.56 3.08
N THR A 26 2.70 0.02 4.25
CA THR A 26 2.06 -1.28 4.37
C THR A 26 1.29 -1.40 5.68
N GLY A 27 0.17 -2.13 5.62
CA GLY A 27 -0.59 -2.53 6.79
C GLY A 27 -0.43 -4.00 7.13
N GLU A 28 0.42 -4.73 6.38
CA GLU A 28 0.63 -6.15 6.58
C GLU A 28 1.67 -6.39 7.66
N SER A 29 1.25 -6.97 8.79
CA SER A 29 2.18 -7.21 9.90
C SER A 29 3.35 -8.09 9.51
N ALA A 30 3.12 -9.08 8.66
CA ALA A 30 4.20 -9.96 8.20
C ALA A 30 5.24 -9.19 7.37
N GLU A 31 4.79 -8.30 6.51
CA GLU A 31 5.68 -7.47 5.71
C GLU A 31 6.49 -6.52 6.58
N ILE A 32 5.84 -5.91 7.58
CA ILE A 32 6.53 -5.03 8.53
C ILE A 32 7.62 -5.79 9.26
N THR A 33 7.29 -6.96 9.79
CA THR A 33 8.25 -7.79 10.53
C THR A 33 9.44 -8.16 9.65
N ASN A 34 9.17 -8.56 8.40
CA ASN A 34 10.24 -8.97 7.49
C ASN A 34 11.16 -7.80 7.14
N LEU A 35 10.62 -6.63 6.90
CA LEU A 35 11.42 -5.47 6.53
C LEU A 35 12.26 -4.98 7.70
N VAL A 36 11.68 -4.96 8.90
CA VAL A 36 12.45 -4.59 10.10
C VAL A 36 13.60 -5.56 10.32
N ALA A 37 13.36 -6.86 10.08
CA ALA A 37 14.42 -7.86 10.19
C ALA A 37 15.53 -7.64 9.15
N GLN A 38 15.22 -7.01 8.03
CA GLN A 38 16.20 -6.68 7.00
C GLN A 38 16.91 -5.35 7.23
N GLY A 39 16.58 -4.65 8.31
CA GLY A 39 17.25 -3.40 8.65
C GLY A 39 16.46 -2.14 8.34
N TRP A 40 15.22 -2.27 7.85
CA TRP A 40 14.37 -1.11 7.64
C TRP A 40 13.88 -0.57 8.98
N ASP A 41 13.61 0.73 9.03
CA ASP A 41 13.01 1.36 10.20
C ASP A 41 11.51 1.45 10.03
N ASP A 42 10.79 1.09 11.10
CA ASP A 42 9.35 1.32 11.15
C ASP A 42 9.14 2.72 11.74
N ASP A 43 8.73 3.64 10.89
CA ASP A 43 8.54 5.05 11.27
C ASP A 43 7.16 5.29 11.90
N GLY A 44 6.41 4.23 12.16
CA GLY A 44 5.10 4.31 12.79
C GLY A 44 3.97 4.46 11.79
N ILE A 45 2.78 4.72 12.33
CA ILE A 45 1.57 4.82 11.51
C ILE A 45 1.57 6.15 10.78
N ALA A 46 1.51 6.09 9.44
CA ALA A 46 1.48 7.29 8.61
C ALA A 46 0.05 7.73 8.32
N PHE A 47 -0.84 6.78 8.04
CA PHE A 47 -2.25 7.06 7.73
C PHE A 47 -3.04 5.76 7.80
N SER A 48 -4.37 5.87 7.66
CA SER A 48 -5.25 4.71 7.67
C SER A 48 -6.05 4.65 6.38
N LEU A 49 -6.35 3.43 5.94
CA LEU A 49 -7.21 3.16 4.80
C LEU A 49 -8.29 2.18 5.22
N PHE A 50 -9.36 2.08 4.44
CA PHE A 50 -10.36 1.03 4.64
C PHE A 50 -9.82 -0.29 4.10
N THR A 51 -10.31 -1.41 4.65
CA THR A 51 -9.93 -2.73 4.17
C THR A 51 -10.38 -2.91 2.71
N PRO A 52 -9.54 -3.54 1.86
CA PRO A 52 -9.86 -3.71 0.44
C PRO A 52 -10.56 -5.03 0.15
N PHE A 53 -11.39 -5.52 1.07
CA PHE A 53 -12.04 -6.81 0.92
C PHE A 53 -13.53 -6.62 0.59
N GLY A 54 -14.05 -7.58 -0.18
CA GLY A 54 -15.44 -7.58 -0.55
C GLY A 54 -15.77 -6.53 -1.62
N SER A 55 -17.06 -6.33 -1.83
CA SER A 55 -17.51 -5.35 -2.81
C SER A 55 -17.06 -3.95 -2.44
N ARG A 56 -16.59 -3.20 -3.42
CA ARG A 56 -16.12 -1.85 -3.18
C ARG A 56 -17.31 -0.89 -3.13
N PRO A 57 -17.49 -0.15 -2.02
CA PRO A 57 -18.52 0.89 -1.97
C PRO A 57 -18.28 1.97 -3.03
N ALA A 58 -19.37 2.59 -3.47
CA ALA A 58 -19.29 3.57 -4.55
C ALA A 58 -18.46 4.81 -4.17
N ASP A 59 -18.33 5.10 -2.88
CA ASP A 59 -17.58 6.25 -2.39
C ASP A 59 -16.13 5.92 -2.04
N GLN A 60 -15.67 4.71 -2.38
CA GLN A 60 -14.29 4.30 -2.09
C GLN A 60 -13.57 3.92 -3.38
N VAL A 61 -12.26 4.06 -3.35
CA VAL A 61 -11.39 3.70 -4.47
C VAL A 61 -10.20 2.91 -3.94
N ASP A 62 -9.77 1.90 -4.70
CA ASP A 62 -8.62 1.08 -4.34
C ASP A 62 -7.33 1.89 -4.44
N VAL A 63 -6.45 1.71 -3.46
CA VAL A 63 -5.10 2.27 -3.49
C VAL A 63 -4.15 1.15 -3.89
N ILE A 64 -3.52 1.31 -5.04
CA ILE A 64 -2.68 0.29 -5.66
C ILE A 64 -1.22 0.64 -5.45
N ARG A 65 -0.43 -0.35 -5.08
CA ARG A 65 1.02 -0.23 -4.95
C ARG A 65 1.68 -1.01 -6.08
N LEU A 66 2.54 -0.34 -6.83
CA LEU A 66 3.31 -0.96 -7.90
C LEU A 66 4.79 -0.86 -7.56
N ILE A 67 5.58 -1.76 -8.12
CA ILE A 67 7.03 -1.76 -7.91
C ILE A 67 7.74 -1.80 -9.25
N ASN A 68 8.83 -1.05 -9.35
CA ASN A 68 9.73 -1.17 -10.49
C ASN A 68 10.82 -2.15 -10.10
N PRO A 69 10.83 -3.37 -10.67
CA PRO A 69 11.81 -4.38 -10.25
C PRO A 69 13.25 -4.01 -10.57
N SER A 70 13.47 -3.12 -11.51
CA SER A 70 14.83 -2.68 -11.84
C SER A 70 15.43 -1.73 -10.81
N THR A 71 14.60 -0.87 -10.21
CA THR A 71 15.05 0.15 -9.27
C THR A 71 14.61 -0.10 -7.85
N SER A 72 13.63 -0.99 -7.65
CA SER A 72 12.96 -1.23 -6.37
C SER A 72 12.16 -0.03 -5.86
N ASN A 73 11.90 0.95 -6.71
CA ASN A 73 11.04 2.08 -6.36
C ASN A 73 9.58 1.65 -6.37
N HIS A 74 8.81 2.23 -5.46
CA HIS A 74 7.38 1.97 -5.39
C HIS A 74 6.60 3.16 -5.93
N PHE A 75 5.42 2.88 -6.47
CA PHE A 75 4.51 3.87 -7.01
C PHE A 75 3.11 3.57 -6.51
N TYR A 76 2.43 4.57 -5.99
CA TYR A 76 1.10 4.42 -5.41
C TYR A 76 0.11 5.24 -6.20
N THR A 77 -1.05 4.65 -6.51
CA THR A 77 -2.07 5.37 -7.28
C THR A 77 -3.46 4.81 -6.98
N THR A 78 -4.46 5.68 -7.14
CA THR A 78 -5.86 5.27 -7.09
C THR A 78 -6.48 5.26 -8.49
N ASP A 79 -5.70 5.60 -9.51
CA ASP A 79 -6.17 5.74 -10.89
C ASP A 79 -5.71 4.53 -11.70
N SER A 80 -6.66 3.74 -12.19
CA SER A 80 -6.34 2.53 -12.96
C SER A 80 -5.63 2.86 -14.28
N SER A 81 -5.94 3.99 -14.88
CA SER A 81 -5.25 4.43 -16.11
C SER A 81 -3.79 4.75 -15.82
N GLU A 82 -3.53 5.40 -14.69
CA GLU A 82 -2.17 5.70 -14.27
C GLU A 82 -1.39 4.41 -13.95
N ALA A 83 -2.05 3.45 -13.29
CA ALA A 83 -1.44 2.16 -13.02
C ALA A 83 -1.07 1.44 -14.31
N THR A 84 -1.96 1.47 -15.30
CA THR A 84 -1.70 0.86 -16.61
C THR A 84 -0.50 1.51 -17.29
N ALA A 85 -0.43 2.84 -17.25
CA ALA A 85 0.69 3.57 -17.84
C ALA A 85 2.02 3.23 -17.14
N ALA A 86 2.00 3.11 -15.81
CA ALA A 86 3.18 2.74 -15.05
C ALA A 86 3.63 1.32 -15.41
N MET A 87 2.68 0.39 -15.59
CA MET A 87 3.02 -0.98 -15.97
C MET A 87 3.65 -1.03 -17.36
N ALA A 88 3.19 -0.19 -18.29
CA ALA A 88 3.81 -0.08 -19.60
C ALA A 88 5.23 0.47 -19.50
N ASP A 89 5.53 1.19 -18.44
CA ASP A 89 6.82 1.83 -18.20
C ASP A 89 7.76 0.98 -17.33
N GLY A 90 7.40 -0.28 -17.09
CA GLY A 90 8.26 -1.23 -16.39
C GLY A 90 7.88 -1.53 -14.96
N TYR A 91 6.82 -0.93 -14.44
CA TYR A 91 6.32 -1.26 -13.11
C TYR A 91 5.44 -2.50 -13.16
N THR A 92 5.39 -3.22 -12.05
CA THR A 92 4.48 -4.35 -11.90
C THR A 92 3.55 -4.11 -10.73
N TYR A 93 2.33 -4.65 -10.83
CA TYR A 93 1.39 -4.60 -9.72
C TYR A 93 1.93 -5.41 -8.55
N GLU A 94 1.90 -4.84 -7.36
CA GLU A 94 2.38 -5.52 -6.17
C GLU A 94 1.25 -5.84 -5.20
N ALA A 95 0.39 -4.88 -4.90
CA ALA A 95 -0.68 -5.08 -3.94
C ALA A 95 -1.71 -3.97 -4.01
N THR A 96 -2.93 -4.30 -3.57
CA THR A 96 -3.93 -3.28 -3.21
C THR A 96 -3.83 -3.12 -1.70
N ILE A 97 -3.35 -1.97 -1.25
CA ILE A 97 -2.99 -1.79 0.16
C ILE A 97 -4.15 -1.30 1.02
N GLY A 98 -5.25 -0.92 0.40
CA GLY A 98 -6.43 -0.45 1.10
C GLY A 98 -7.33 0.34 0.18
N ARG A 99 -8.32 1.01 0.75
CA ARG A 99 -9.24 1.86 0.00
C ARG A 99 -9.34 3.22 0.65
N ALA A 100 -9.38 4.25 -0.18
CA ALA A 100 -9.54 5.63 0.24
C ALA A 100 -10.92 6.13 -0.16
N LEU A 101 -11.38 7.19 0.49
CA LEU A 101 -12.60 7.87 0.07
C LEU A 101 -12.35 8.68 -1.20
N LEU A 102 -13.35 8.66 -2.06
CA LEU A 102 -13.31 9.50 -3.25
C LEU A 102 -13.50 10.98 -2.93
#